data_3f130d35b63b14547fa80d9ab5ccdeb2
#
_entry.id   3f130d35b63b14547fa80d9ab5ccdeb2
#
_cell.length_a   1.000
_cell.length_b   1.000
_cell.length_c   1.000
_cell.angle_alpha   90.00
_cell.angle_beta   90.00
_cell.angle_gamma   90.00
#
_symmetry.space_group_name_H-M   'P 1'
#
loop_
_entity.id
_entity.type
_entity.pdbx_description
1 polymer ?
#
loop_
_entity_poly.entity_id
_entity_poly.type
_entity_poly.pdbx_seq_one_letter_code
_entity_poly.pdbx_strand_id
1 'polypeptide(L)'
;MRRFLAGLLAALMVLSLCACGAANAPGKTDGQTAAVSWDELVFDRTMPLRYAEQFSVEYAGDSYKRITINNDRVYLLVAEGAAVPDGVPTGVTVLQQPLDQIYLVAAAAMDYFDKLNAIDCITLSGKKQSDWYIQRAKDAMDSGAMTYAGKYSEPDYELILSQGCDLAVENTMIYHSPAVLEQLERL
;
A
#
# COMPACT_ATOMS: atom_id res chain seq x y z
N MET A 1 -30.49 27.51 63.18
CA MET A 1 -29.80 27.90 61.92
C MET A 1 -28.99 26.73 61.29
N ARG A 2 -28.20 25.95 62.02
CA ARG A 2 -27.37 24.85 61.44
C ARG A 2 -28.17 23.72 60.82
N ARG A 3 -29.39 23.41 61.25
CA ARG A 3 -30.22 22.32 60.71
C ARG A 3 -30.90 22.69 59.38
N PHE A 4 -31.20 23.95 59.15
CA PHE A 4 -31.77 24.44 57.90
C PHE A 4 -30.71 24.52 56.78
N LEU A 5 -29.45 24.82 57.14
CA LEU A 5 -28.34 24.83 56.17
C LEU A 5 -28.01 23.43 55.63
N ALA A 6 -28.09 22.40 56.50
CA ALA A 6 -27.86 21.00 56.10
C ALA A 6 -28.97 20.48 55.17
N GLY A 7 -30.21 20.88 55.37
CA GLY A 7 -31.32 20.52 54.48
C GLY A 7 -31.24 21.18 53.12
N LEU A 8 -30.79 22.43 53.04
CA LEU A 8 -30.60 23.15 51.78
C LEU A 8 -29.45 22.58 50.95
N LEU A 9 -28.35 22.16 51.61
CA LEU A 9 -27.23 21.52 50.92
C LEU A 9 -27.59 20.15 50.37
N ALA A 10 -28.41 19.37 51.09
CA ALA A 10 -28.88 18.07 50.61
C ALA A 10 -29.87 18.20 49.42
N ALA A 11 -30.72 19.24 49.43
CA ALA A 11 -31.61 19.53 48.33
C ALA A 11 -30.87 20.00 47.05
N LEU A 12 -29.77 20.75 47.20
CA LEU A 12 -28.95 21.12 46.04
C LEU A 12 -28.17 19.94 45.42
N MET A 13 -27.80 18.92 46.21
CA MET A 13 -27.12 17.75 45.70
C MET A 13 -28.10 16.81 44.94
N VAL A 14 -29.38 16.79 45.27
CA VAL A 14 -30.37 15.96 44.58
C VAL A 14 -30.79 16.57 43.22
N LEU A 15 -30.73 17.90 43.08
CA LEU A 15 -31.06 18.56 41.81
C LEU A 15 -29.91 18.48 40.78
N SER A 16 -28.67 18.15 41.19
CA SER A 16 -27.55 17.98 40.23
C SER A 16 -27.48 16.62 39.56
N LEU A 17 -28.34 15.65 39.91
CA LEU A 17 -28.36 14.32 39.34
C LEU A 17 -29.36 14.12 38.18
N CYS A 18 -30.17 15.14 37.85
CA CYS A 18 -31.17 15.07 36.75
C CYS A 18 -30.74 15.86 35.48
N ALA A 19 -29.50 16.33 35.39
CA ALA A 19 -29.00 16.99 34.19
C ALA A 19 -28.07 16.06 33.36
N CYS A 20 -28.40 14.80 33.25
CA CYS A 20 -27.91 13.94 32.15
C CYS A 20 -28.88 14.08 30.96
N GLY A 21 -29.02 15.28 30.42
CA GLY A 21 -29.41 15.49 29.03
C GLY A 21 -28.27 15.00 28.14
N ALA A 22 -28.59 14.16 27.19
CA ALA A 22 -27.70 13.60 26.18
C ALA A 22 -26.82 14.70 25.54
N ALA A 23 -25.66 14.93 26.11
CA ALA A 23 -24.55 15.51 25.35
C ALA A 23 -24.12 14.38 24.43
N ASN A 24 -24.37 14.53 23.11
CA ASN A 24 -23.65 13.79 22.09
C ASN A 24 -22.16 13.96 22.37
N ALA A 25 -21.56 12.98 23.05
CA ALA A 25 -20.14 12.81 22.97
C ALA A 25 -19.82 12.72 21.48
N PRO A 26 -18.78 13.44 20.97
CA PRO A 26 -18.30 13.15 19.65
C PRO A 26 -17.93 11.67 19.67
N GLY A 27 -18.72 10.86 18.94
CA GLY A 27 -18.41 9.47 18.74
C GLY A 27 -16.98 9.43 18.26
N LYS A 28 -16.12 8.67 18.92
CA LYS A 28 -14.95 8.14 18.29
C LYS A 28 -15.50 7.49 17.03
N THR A 29 -15.25 8.12 15.89
CA THR A 29 -15.34 7.47 14.61
C THR A 29 -14.23 6.44 14.68
N ASP A 30 -14.54 5.24 15.17
CA ASP A 30 -13.76 4.08 14.81
C ASP A 30 -13.76 4.13 13.29
N GLY A 31 -12.58 4.30 12.71
CA GLY A 31 -12.39 4.37 11.27
C GLY A 31 -12.73 3.02 10.64
N GLN A 32 -14.00 2.67 10.67
CA GLN A 32 -14.58 1.61 9.88
C GLN A 32 -14.69 2.19 8.49
N THR A 33 -13.62 2.02 7.70
CA THR A 33 -13.65 2.29 6.27
C THR A 33 -14.86 1.52 5.74
N ALA A 34 -15.87 2.23 5.23
CA ALA A 34 -17.08 1.57 4.70
C ALA A 34 -16.64 0.51 3.68
N ALA A 35 -17.18 -0.70 3.79
CA ALA A 35 -16.93 -1.75 2.81
C ALA A 35 -17.34 -1.20 1.43
N VAL A 36 -16.44 -1.25 0.47
CA VAL A 36 -16.66 -0.81 -0.91
C VAL A 36 -16.75 -2.06 -1.77
N SER A 37 -17.76 -2.16 -2.63
CA SER A 37 -17.86 -3.25 -3.59
C SER A 37 -17.16 -2.89 -4.90
N TRP A 38 -16.53 -3.88 -5.55
CA TRP A 38 -15.97 -3.71 -6.89
C TRP A 38 -17.00 -3.17 -7.88
N ASP A 39 -18.24 -3.65 -7.81
CA ASP A 39 -19.33 -3.27 -8.71
C ASP A 39 -19.78 -1.81 -8.51
N GLU A 40 -19.43 -1.20 -7.39
CA GLU A 40 -19.72 0.22 -7.10
C GLU A 40 -18.61 1.15 -7.60
N LEU A 41 -17.45 0.61 -8.04
CA LEU A 41 -16.37 1.42 -8.57
C LEU A 41 -16.70 1.94 -9.97
N VAL A 42 -16.84 3.23 -10.09
CA VAL A 42 -17.06 3.89 -11.39
C VAL A 42 -15.74 4.47 -11.89
N PHE A 43 -15.15 3.82 -12.90
CA PHE A 43 -13.93 4.30 -13.55
C PHE A 43 -14.29 5.30 -14.64
N ASP A 44 -14.44 6.56 -14.26
CA ASP A 44 -14.95 7.66 -15.10
C ASP A 44 -13.87 8.58 -15.67
N ARG A 45 -12.62 8.41 -15.26
CA ARG A 45 -11.50 9.24 -15.70
C ARG A 45 -10.35 8.33 -16.16
N THR A 46 -9.75 8.68 -17.29
CA THR A 46 -8.57 7.97 -17.83
C THR A 46 -7.36 8.89 -17.87
N MET A 47 -6.19 8.36 -17.52
CA MET A 47 -4.93 9.09 -17.65
C MET A 47 -4.61 9.35 -19.14
N PRO A 48 -4.41 10.60 -19.55
CA PRO A 48 -4.01 10.88 -20.93
C PRO A 48 -2.57 10.40 -21.16
N LEU A 49 -2.38 9.46 -22.07
CA LEU A 49 -1.07 9.00 -22.52
C LEU A 49 -0.67 9.75 -23.79
N ARG A 50 0.58 10.21 -23.82
CA ARG A 50 1.08 10.99 -24.96
C ARG A 50 1.76 10.11 -26.02
N TYR A 51 2.46 9.07 -25.59
CA TYR A 51 3.28 8.21 -26.45
C TYR A 51 3.10 6.72 -26.16
N ALA A 52 2.75 6.36 -24.94
CA ALA A 52 2.60 4.96 -24.58
C ALA A 52 1.25 4.41 -25.03
N GLU A 53 1.25 3.20 -25.60
CA GLU A 53 0.07 2.52 -26.14
C GLU A 53 -0.18 1.16 -25.49
N GLN A 54 0.79 0.68 -24.68
CA GLN A 54 0.75 -0.67 -24.13
C GLN A 54 0.12 -0.77 -22.74
N PHE A 55 -0.34 0.34 -22.18
CA PHE A 55 -1.06 0.34 -20.92
C PHE A 55 -2.12 1.45 -20.86
N SER A 56 -3.07 1.30 -19.95
CA SER A 56 -4.02 2.36 -19.58
C SER A 56 -4.11 2.48 -18.07
N VAL A 57 -4.48 3.67 -17.60
CA VAL A 57 -4.78 3.92 -16.18
C VAL A 57 -6.12 4.62 -16.10
N GLU A 58 -7.06 4.00 -15.42
CA GLU A 58 -8.39 4.52 -15.17
C GLU A 58 -8.57 4.77 -13.67
N TYR A 59 -9.35 5.78 -13.31
CA TYR A 59 -9.53 6.21 -11.93
C TYR A 59 -10.98 6.07 -11.52
N ALA A 60 -11.21 5.52 -10.34
CA ALA A 60 -12.48 5.59 -9.64
C ALA A 60 -12.28 6.44 -8.38
N GLY A 61 -12.72 7.69 -8.44
CA GLY A 61 -12.38 8.70 -7.46
C GLY A 61 -10.88 8.91 -7.32
N ASP A 62 -10.42 9.20 -6.11
CA ASP A 62 -8.99 9.39 -5.81
C ASP A 62 -8.34 8.14 -5.19
N SER A 63 -9.16 7.18 -4.73
CA SER A 63 -8.71 6.03 -3.97
C SER A 63 -8.35 4.80 -4.81
N TYR A 64 -8.87 4.69 -6.04
CA TYR A 64 -8.69 3.49 -6.84
C TYR A 64 -8.19 3.81 -8.24
N LYS A 65 -7.19 3.02 -8.70
CA LYS A 65 -6.68 3.11 -10.06
C LYS A 65 -6.64 1.71 -10.66
N ARG A 66 -7.30 1.55 -11.79
CA ARG A 66 -7.20 0.32 -12.59
C ARG A 66 -6.11 0.51 -13.63
N ILE A 67 -5.08 -0.31 -13.58
CA ILE A 67 -3.96 -0.30 -14.52
C ILE A 67 -4.09 -1.55 -15.37
N THR A 68 -4.23 -1.38 -16.69
CA THR A 68 -4.27 -2.49 -17.63
C THR A 68 -3.03 -2.46 -18.50
N ILE A 69 -2.30 -3.58 -18.58
CA ILE A 69 -1.06 -3.71 -19.36
C ILE A 69 -1.28 -4.72 -20.48
N ASN A 70 -0.96 -4.33 -21.72
CA ASN A 70 -1.11 -5.14 -22.93
C ASN A 70 -2.52 -5.73 -23.14
N ASN A 71 -3.56 -5.08 -22.60
CA ASN A 71 -4.96 -5.54 -22.60
C ASN A 71 -5.16 -6.94 -21.96
N ASP A 72 -4.24 -7.38 -21.12
CA ASP A 72 -4.21 -8.70 -20.52
C ASP A 72 -4.10 -8.65 -18.99
N ARG A 73 -3.09 -7.98 -18.48
CA ARG A 73 -2.84 -7.91 -17.04
C ARG A 73 -3.53 -6.71 -16.43
N VAL A 74 -4.37 -6.97 -15.44
CA VAL A 74 -5.13 -5.93 -14.74
C VAL A 74 -4.68 -5.83 -13.29
N TYR A 75 -4.35 -4.63 -12.86
CA TYR A 75 -3.99 -4.30 -11.48
C TYR A 75 -4.99 -3.29 -10.93
N LEU A 76 -5.39 -3.47 -9.69
CA LEU A 76 -6.10 -2.45 -8.92
C LEU A 76 -5.15 -1.86 -7.90
N LEU A 77 -4.73 -0.62 -8.10
CA LEU A 77 -3.99 0.14 -7.11
C LEU A 77 -4.98 0.81 -6.17
N VAL A 78 -4.89 0.47 -4.89
CA VAL A 78 -5.72 1.01 -3.80
C VAL A 78 -4.89 2.00 -3.01
N ALA A 79 -5.41 3.22 -2.81
CA ALA A 79 -4.71 4.26 -2.07
C ALA A 79 -4.53 3.86 -0.59
N GLU A 80 -3.50 4.41 0.03
CA GLU A 80 -3.25 4.24 1.46
C GLU A 80 -4.48 4.66 2.28
N GLY A 81 -4.88 3.82 3.23
CA GLY A 81 -6.04 4.03 4.08
C GLY A 81 -7.39 3.75 3.44
N ALA A 82 -7.45 3.48 2.13
CA ALA A 82 -8.67 3.02 1.48
C ALA A 82 -8.86 1.51 1.68
N ALA A 83 -10.12 1.05 1.77
CA ALA A 83 -10.41 -0.37 1.87
C ALA A 83 -10.23 -1.05 0.51
N VAL A 84 -9.71 -2.28 0.52
CA VAL A 84 -9.76 -3.14 -0.68
C VAL A 84 -11.22 -3.48 -0.97
N PRO A 85 -11.70 -3.28 -2.22
CA PRO A 85 -13.09 -3.57 -2.54
C PRO A 85 -13.43 -5.06 -2.41
N ASP A 86 -14.62 -5.36 -1.94
CA ASP A 86 -15.17 -6.70 -1.97
C ASP A 86 -15.53 -7.10 -3.42
N GLY A 87 -15.35 -8.37 -3.75
CA GLY A 87 -15.76 -8.90 -5.05
C GLY A 87 -14.81 -8.52 -6.21
N VAL A 88 -13.54 -8.18 -5.95
CA VAL A 88 -12.54 -7.99 -7.01
C VAL A 88 -12.48 -9.23 -7.89
N PRO A 89 -12.60 -9.10 -9.23
CA PRO A 89 -12.60 -10.26 -10.14
C PRO A 89 -11.32 -11.09 -10.07
N THR A 90 -11.46 -12.39 -10.25
CA THR A 90 -10.31 -13.28 -10.43
C THR A 90 -9.48 -12.82 -11.64
N GLY A 91 -8.17 -12.69 -11.46
CA GLY A 91 -7.24 -12.17 -12.49
C GLY A 91 -6.93 -10.68 -12.37
N VAL A 92 -7.56 -9.95 -11.46
CA VAL A 92 -7.14 -8.61 -11.06
C VAL A 92 -6.21 -8.73 -9.87
N THR A 93 -4.98 -8.24 -10.01
CA THR A 93 -4.01 -8.18 -8.90
C THR A 93 -4.23 -6.90 -8.12
N VAL A 94 -4.46 -7.02 -6.82
CA VAL A 94 -4.62 -5.87 -5.93
C VAL A 94 -3.25 -5.42 -5.43
N LEU A 95 -2.96 -4.14 -5.56
CA LEU A 95 -1.77 -3.46 -5.03
C LEU A 95 -2.22 -2.41 -4.02
N GLN A 96 -2.02 -2.68 -2.74
CA GLN A 96 -2.37 -1.76 -1.66
C GLN A 96 -1.20 -0.83 -1.37
N GLN A 97 -1.43 0.49 -1.41
CA GLN A 97 -0.41 1.46 -0.99
C GLN A 97 -0.33 1.56 0.55
N PRO A 98 0.85 1.89 1.12
CA PRO A 98 2.09 2.22 0.43
C PRO A 98 2.75 0.99 -0.20
N LEU A 99 3.52 1.16 -1.29
CA LEU A 99 4.39 0.15 -1.88
C LEU A 99 5.83 0.62 -1.66
N ASP A 100 6.38 0.35 -0.49
CA ASP A 100 7.67 0.86 -0.02
C ASP A 100 8.63 -0.24 0.46
N GLN A 101 8.23 -1.52 0.27
CA GLN A 101 9.05 -2.70 0.53
C GLN A 101 9.27 -3.48 -0.78
N ILE A 102 9.97 -2.86 -1.74
CA ILE A 102 10.09 -3.41 -3.09
C ILE A 102 11.33 -4.29 -3.21
N TYR A 103 11.16 -5.49 -3.77
CA TYR A 103 12.24 -6.31 -4.30
C TYR A 103 12.47 -5.99 -5.78
N LEU A 104 13.58 -5.32 -6.11
CA LEU A 104 13.90 -4.91 -7.46
C LEU A 104 15.00 -5.78 -8.08
N VAL A 105 14.64 -6.50 -9.14
CA VAL A 105 15.54 -7.32 -9.95
C VAL A 105 15.81 -6.69 -11.32
N ALA A 106 14.81 -6.00 -11.88
CA ALA A 106 14.90 -5.34 -13.18
C ALA A 106 15.87 -4.16 -13.14
N ALA A 107 17.10 -4.35 -13.62
CA ALA A 107 18.14 -3.31 -13.57
C ALA A 107 17.73 -2.00 -14.27
N ALA A 108 16.99 -2.09 -15.38
CA ALA A 108 16.51 -0.91 -16.10
C ALA A 108 15.45 -0.11 -15.31
N ALA A 109 14.71 -0.77 -14.43
CA ALA A 109 13.71 -0.09 -13.61
C ALA A 109 14.35 0.81 -12.55
N MET A 110 15.56 0.50 -12.08
CA MET A 110 16.27 1.33 -11.10
C MET A 110 16.44 2.78 -11.56
N ASP A 111 16.66 3.01 -12.87
CA ASP A 111 16.76 4.38 -13.40
C ASP A 111 15.46 5.17 -13.27
N TYR A 112 14.31 4.50 -13.41
CA TYR A 112 13.01 5.14 -13.18
C TYR A 112 12.82 5.51 -11.70
N PHE A 113 13.16 4.61 -10.78
CA PHE A 113 13.11 4.90 -9.34
C PHE A 113 14.05 6.05 -8.96
N ASP A 114 15.26 6.08 -9.54
CA ASP A 114 16.20 7.19 -9.32
C ASP A 114 15.64 8.53 -9.83
N LYS A 115 15.10 8.57 -11.05
CA LYS A 115 14.52 9.78 -11.65
C LYS A 115 13.27 10.27 -10.93
N LEU A 116 12.48 9.35 -10.38
CA LEU A 116 11.30 9.66 -9.57
C LEU A 116 11.64 10.01 -8.12
N ASN A 117 12.93 9.95 -7.73
CA ASN A 117 13.39 10.11 -6.35
C ASN A 117 12.73 9.13 -5.38
N ALA A 118 12.55 7.87 -5.82
CA ALA A 118 11.82 6.81 -5.13
C ALA A 118 12.69 5.57 -4.83
N ILE A 119 14.04 5.71 -4.80
CA ILE A 119 14.94 4.59 -4.46
C ILE A 119 14.66 4.08 -3.05
N ASP A 120 14.22 4.94 -2.15
CA ASP A 120 13.91 4.59 -0.76
C ASP A 120 12.75 3.58 -0.62
N CYS A 121 11.94 3.40 -1.67
CA CYS A 121 10.93 2.34 -1.73
C CYS A 121 11.52 0.95 -2.00
N ILE A 122 12.80 0.86 -2.40
CA ILE A 122 13.45 -0.40 -2.73
C ILE A 122 14.29 -0.85 -1.53
N THR A 123 13.81 -1.86 -0.82
CA THR A 123 14.50 -2.41 0.34
C THR A 123 15.31 -3.66 0.01
N LEU A 124 14.95 -4.33 -1.10
CA LEU A 124 15.58 -5.56 -1.54
C LEU A 124 16.06 -5.45 -3.00
N SER A 125 17.27 -5.93 -3.26
CA SER A 125 17.90 -5.88 -4.58
C SER A 125 18.21 -7.26 -5.13
N GLY A 126 17.86 -7.49 -6.38
CA GLY A 126 18.27 -8.67 -7.15
C GLY A 126 19.71 -8.62 -7.67
N LYS A 127 20.44 -7.56 -7.37
CA LYS A 127 21.83 -7.34 -7.78
C LYS A 127 22.69 -6.95 -6.60
N LYS A 128 23.95 -7.37 -6.64
CA LYS A 128 24.94 -6.94 -5.66
C LYS A 128 25.30 -5.46 -5.86
N GLN A 129 25.78 -4.81 -4.83
CA GLN A 129 26.21 -3.41 -4.84
C GLN A 129 27.18 -3.10 -6.00
N SER A 130 28.16 -3.98 -6.23
CA SER A 130 29.16 -3.82 -7.31
C SER A 130 28.55 -3.82 -8.72
N ASP A 131 27.35 -4.38 -8.89
CA ASP A 131 26.71 -4.56 -10.18
C ASP A 131 25.76 -3.41 -10.54
N TRP A 132 25.60 -2.44 -9.63
CA TRP A 132 24.84 -1.24 -9.87
C TRP A 132 25.71 -0.12 -10.46
N TYR A 133 25.15 0.65 -11.39
CA TYR A 133 25.78 1.83 -11.97
C TYR A 133 25.26 3.13 -11.34
N ILE A 134 24.05 3.12 -10.78
CA ILE A 134 23.39 4.26 -10.15
C ILE A 134 23.98 4.44 -8.75
N GLN A 135 24.62 5.59 -8.49
CA GLN A 135 25.33 5.84 -7.23
C GLN A 135 24.37 5.77 -6.02
N ARG A 136 23.18 6.33 -6.12
CA ARG A 136 22.19 6.30 -5.02
C ARG A 136 21.78 4.88 -4.64
N ALA A 137 21.73 3.95 -5.61
CA ALA A 137 21.45 2.54 -5.31
C ALA A 137 22.63 1.89 -4.56
N LYS A 138 23.89 2.25 -4.92
CA LYS A 138 25.08 1.80 -4.19
C LYS A 138 25.09 2.34 -2.76
N ASP A 139 24.80 3.64 -2.60
CA ASP A 139 24.75 4.30 -1.30
C ASP A 139 23.69 3.70 -0.39
N ALA A 140 22.52 3.34 -0.94
CA ALA A 140 21.46 2.66 -0.22
C ALA A 140 21.90 1.26 0.27
N MET A 141 22.65 0.53 -0.56
CA MET A 141 23.20 -0.77 -0.16
C MET A 141 24.33 -0.63 0.86
N ASP A 142 25.21 0.37 0.69
CA ASP A 142 26.32 0.64 1.63
C ASP A 142 25.83 1.08 3.00
N SER A 143 24.70 1.80 3.05
CA SER A 143 24.05 2.20 4.30
C SER A 143 23.22 1.09 4.95
N GLY A 144 22.95 -0.01 4.24
CA GLY A 144 22.06 -1.09 4.68
C GLY A 144 20.57 -0.80 4.49
N ALA A 145 20.20 0.33 3.85
CA ALA A 145 18.81 0.62 3.50
C ALA A 145 18.27 -0.31 2.41
N MET A 146 19.16 -0.87 1.58
CA MET A 146 18.84 -1.85 0.56
C MET A 146 19.74 -3.08 0.73
N THR A 147 19.16 -4.28 0.74
CA THR A 147 19.88 -5.53 0.93
C THR A 147 19.80 -6.42 -0.31
N TYR A 148 20.88 -7.13 -0.63
CA TYR A 148 20.87 -8.13 -1.69
C TYR A 148 20.04 -9.35 -1.28
N ALA A 149 18.98 -9.65 -2.04
CA ALA A 149 18.04 -10.74 -1.78
C ALA A 149 18.03 -11.81 -2.91
N GLY A 150 19.19 -12.06 -3.51
CA GLY A 150 19.33 -13.05 -4.58
C GLY A 150 18.98 -12.48 -5.96
N LYS A 151 19.29 -13.23 -7.02
CA LYS A 151 19.02 -12.89 -8.42
C LYS A 151 17.68 -13.50 -8.89
N TYR A 152 17.16 -13.07 -10.04
CA TYR A 152 15.90 -13.54 -10.62
C TYR A 152 15.72 -15.08 -10.64
N SER A 153 16.79 -15.86 -10.77
CA SER A 153 16.74 -17.32 -10.83
C SER A 153 16.97 -18.02 -9.48
N GLU A 154 17.29 -17.26 -8.44
CA GLU A 154 17.69 -17.78 -7.14
C GLU A 154 17.48 -16.69 -6.06
N PRO A 155 16.21 -16.27 -5.85
CA PRO A 155 15.89 -15.29 -4.81
C PRO A 155 15.99 -15.90 -3.42
N ASP A 156 16.28 -15.05 -2.45
CA ASP A 156 16.19 -15.40 -1.04
C ASP A 156 14.75 -15.20 -0.55
N TYR A 157 13.94 -16.25 -0.66
CA TYR A 157 12.52 -16.21 -0.30
C TYR A 157 12.29 -15.92 1.18
N GLU A 158 13.18 -16.42 2.06
CA GLU A 158 13.07 -16.17 3.50
C GLU A 158 13.28 -14.67 3.81
N LEU A 159 14.27 -14.06 3.16
CA LEU A 159 14.53 -12.64 3.31
C LEU A 159 13.38 -11.81 2.73
N ILE A 160 12.90 -12.14 1.53
CA ILE A 160 11.79 -11.44 0.86
C ILE A 160 10.54 -11.47 1.75
N LEU A 161 10.19 -12.63 2.28
CA LEU A 161 9.03 -12.80 3.16
C LEU A 161 9.22 -12.09 4.51
N SER A 162 10.40 -12.22 5.12
CA SER A 162 10.67 -11.62 6.43
C SER A 162 10.71 -10.10 6.43
N GLN A 163 11.04 -9.50 5.29
CA GLN A 163 11.01 -8.04 5.10
C GLN A 163 9.62 -7.52 4.69
N GLY A 164 8.64 -8.40 4.51
CA GLY A 164 7.27 -8.00 4.14
C GLY A 164 7.21 -7.34 2.77
N CYS A 165 7.85 -7.95 1.77
CA CYS A 165 7.90 -7.41 0.41
C CYS A 165 6.49 -7.20 -0.16
N ASP A 166 6.20 -5.97 -0.62
CA ASP A 166 4.90 -5.57 -1.20
C ASP A 166 4.82 -5.85 -2.70
N LEU A 167 5.97 -5.77 -3.38
CA LEU A 167 6.05 -5.85 -4.83
C LEU A 167 7.41 -6.35 -5.29
N ALA A 168 7.41 -7.39 -6.11
CA ALA A 168 8.60 -7.83 -6.84
C ALA A 168 8.60 -7.23 -8.26
N VAL A 169 9.64 -6.47 -8.59
CA VAL A 169 9.83 -5.88 -9.93
C VAL A 169 10.87 -6.69 -10.68
N GLU A 170 10.39 -7.63 -11.45
CA GLU A 170 11.20 -8.58 -12.20
C GLU A 170 11.44 -8.12 -13.65
N ASN A 171 12.41 -8.71 -14.30
CA ASN A 171 12.61 -8.59 -15.74
C ASN A 171 12.11 -9.85 -16.46
N THR A 172 12.03 -9.80 -17.80
CA THR A 172 11.52 -10.92 -18.62
C THR A 172 12.33 -12.20 -18.52
N MET A 173 13.54 -12.18 -17.93
CA MET A 173 14.35 -13.38 -17.68
C MET A 173 13.69 -14.31 -16.66
N ILE A 174 12.78 -13.81 -15.84
CA ILE A 174 12.02 -14.64 -14.88
C ILE A 174 11.23 -15.74 -15.58
N TYR A 175 10.79 -15.51 -16.82
CA TYR A 175 10.08 -16.53 -17.62
C TYR A 175 10.93 -17.76 -17.98
N HIS A 176 12.26 -17.66 -17.87
CA HIS A 176 13.16 -18.81 -17.97
C HIS A 176 13.28 -19.61 -16.67
N SER A 177 12.65 -19.12 -15.62
CA SER A 177 12.64 -19.75 -14.28
C SER A 177 11.19 -19.83 -13.74
N PRO A 178 10.30 -20.60 -14.41
CA PRO A 178 8.87 -20.60 -14.09
C PRO A 178 8.57 -21.03 -12.65
N ALA A 179 9.35 -21.93 -12.07
CA ALA A 179 9.18 -22.32 -10.67
C ALA A 179 9.50 -21.18 -9.69
N VAL A 180 10.43 -20.30 -10.05
CA VAL A 180 10.75 -19.10 -9.24
C VAL A 180 9.61 -18.09 -9.35
N LEU A 181 9.11 -17.85 -10.56
CA LEU A 181 7.96 -16.97 -10.78
C LEU A 181 6.76 -17.43 -9.94
N GLU A 182 6.39 -18.71 -10.07
CA GLU A 182 5.28 -19.29 -9.31
C GLU A 182 5.47 -19.19 -7.78
N GLN A 183 6.70 -19.31 -7.31
CA GLN A 183 6.99 -19.16 -5.89
C GLN A 183 6.89 -17.71 -5.42
N LEU A 184 7.36 -16.75 -6.22
CA LEU A 184 7.22 -15.31 -5.91
C LEU A 184 5.75 -14.87 -5.91
N GLU A 185 4.92 -15.38 -6.82
CA GLU A 185 3.49 -15.11 -6.91
C GLU A 185 2.67 -15.67 -5.73
N ARG A 186 3.26 -16.56 -4.92
CA ARG A 186 2.62 -17.14 -3.74
C ARG A 186 2.99 -16.46 -2.43
N LEU A 187 4.02 -15.63 -2.41
CA LEU A 187 4.46 -14.88 -1.22
C LEU A 187 3.57 -13.68 -0.97
#